data_862615d57f6a5c073ca6c427c0302dda
#
_entry.id   862615d57f6a5c073ca6c427c0302dda
#
_cell.length_a   1.000
_cell.length_b   1.000
_cell.length_c   1.000
_cell.angle_alpha   90.00
_cell.angle_beta   90.00
_cell.angle_gamma   90.00
#
_symmetry.space_group_name_H-M   'P 1'
#
loop_
_entity.id
_entity.type
_entity.pdbx_description
1 polymer ?
#
loop_
_entity_poly.entity_id
_entity_poly.type
_entity_poly.pdbx_seq_one_letter_code
_entity_poly.pdbx_strand_id
1 'polypeptide(L)'
;MHKVSDLINLLGGTGMVAKRLNIKPSAISNWKKLNKIPNNKKNDLKMLGLEMNVRTDQYLTSKNFSNLEGSVLLIISGGIACYKSLELIRLLKKTNIQLDVVITKSAQQFITPLLITSLNEKKCYTDLFSIEDETQMNHIALARKPDIILVAPATANIIAKIANGIADDLASTTLLASYSKIIIAPSMNPVMWNNLATKENCQKLLNRGISFIEPDSGDMACGESGNGRLPEPQTIFNELLSKLSLKKNTTLKGTSVIVTAGPTIEEIDPVRFVSNRSSGKQGFAIASELSNRGANVTLITGPVDIPLPLNLKTIQITTAQEMFEKTMSQLPSDVVVCTAAVADWKLIPETQKNEKFNPNTKIKKTDEPLTFKTIKNPDIISEIANSKSKPKLIIGFSAETENVVENARDKLKTKNIDLIIANDVSNNRVFGKDSNKVYVIDKKECEEWPEQNKKSVAFKIADRICDILSCK
;
A
#
# COMPACT_ATOMS: atom_id res chain seq x y z
N MET A 1 24.44 -14.53 -17.18
CA MET A 1 23.89 -15.25 -16.02
C MET A 1 24.98 -15.32 -14.96
N HIS A 2 24.86 -14.58 -13.87
CA HIS A 2 25.88 -14.59 -12.83
C HIS A 2 25.85 -15.93 -12.10
N LYS A 3 27.01 -16.59 -11.98
CA LYS A 3 27.10 -17.92 -11.37
C LYS A 3 27.28 -17.80 -9.86
N VAL A 4 26.69 -18.73 -9.12
CA VAL A 4 26.90 -18.82 -7.66
C VAL A 4 28.38 -18.99 -7.31
N SER A 5 29.15 -19.64 -8.20
CA SER A 5 30.61 -19.73 -8.10
C SER A 5 31.29 -18.38 -7.99
N ASP A 6 30.84 -17.40 -8.79
CA ASP A 6 31.46 -16.07 -8.86
C ASP A 6 31.16 -15.29 -7.58
N LEU A 7 29.93 -15.35 -7.07
CA LEU A 7 29.57 -14.77 -5.78
C LEU A 7 30.42 -15.35 -4.64
N ILE A 8 30.52 -16.68 -4.56
CA ILE A 8 31.27 -17.35 -3.50
C ILE A 8 32.76 -16.98 -3.58
N ASN A 9 33.33 -16.83 -4.77
CA ASN A 9 34.71 -16.38 -4.95
C ASN A 9 34.87 -14.92 -4.52
N LEU A 10 33.95 -14.02 -4.87
CA LEU A 10 33.97 -12.61 -4.41
C LEU A 10 33.85 -12.48 -2.89
N LEU A 11 33.13 -13.41 -2.24
CA LEU A 11 33.01 -13.48 -0.78
C LEU A 11 34.17 -14.23 -0.10
N GLY A 12 35.31 -14.37 -0.76
CA GLY A 12 36.52 -14.98 -0.20
C GLY A 12 36.63 -16.51 -0.30
N GLY A 13 35.81 -17.11 -1.17
CA GLY A 13 35.86 -18.53 -1.49
C GLY A 13 35.09 -19.47 -0.57
N THR A 14 35.03 -20.74 -0.94
CA THR A 14 34.22 -21.78 -0.29
C THR A 14 34.49 -21.91 1.22
N GLY A 15 35.76 -21.91 1.61
CA GLY A 15 36.16 -22.09 3.03
C GLY A 15 35.74 -20.91 3.92
N MET A 16 35.96 -19.67 3.44
CA MET A 16 35.64 -18.47 4.18
C MET A 16 34.12 -18.34 4.36
N VAL A 17 33.34 -18.50 3.27
CA VAL A 17 31.88 -18.43 3.33
C VAL A 17 31.31 -19.53 4.24
N ALA A 18 31.83 -20.74 4.16
CA ALA A 18 31.41 -21.84 5.04
C ALA A 18 31.66 -21.54 6.52
N LYS A 19 32.85 -21.01 6.84
CA LYS A 19 33.20 -20.60 8.22
C LYS A 19 32.30 -19.48 8.75
N ARG A 20 32.05 -18.42 7.92
CA ARG A 20 31.22 -17.27 8.31
C ARG A 20 29.75 -17.63 8.49
N LEU A 21 29.23 -18.55 7.67
CA LEU A 21 27.84 -19.00 7.75
C LEU A 21 27.63 -20.17 8.71
N ASN A 22 28.68 -20.63 9.37
CA ASN A 22 28.69 -21.80 10.26
C ASN A 22 28.06 -23.06 9.61
N ILE A 23 28.50 -23.38 8.39
CA ILE A 23 28.05 -24.56 7.64
C ILE A 23 29.23 -25.33 7.06
N LYS A 24 28.99 -26.58 6.64
CA LYS A 24 30.05 -27.41 6.07
C LYS A 24 30.50 -26.89 4.68
N PRO A 25 31.79 -26.87 4.34
CA PRO A 25 32.29 -26.49 3.01
C PRO A 25 31.64 -27.26 1.86
N SER A 26 31.29 -28.53 2.09
CA SER A 26 30.55 -29.37 1.13
C SER A 26 29.19 -28.78 0.72
N ALA A 27 28.49 -28.09 1.64
CA ALA A 27 27.24 -27.42 1.32
C ALA A 27 27.46 -26.28 0.32
N ILE A 28 28.49 -25.45 0.52
CA ILE A 28 28.84 -24.37 -0.41
C ILE A 28 29.26 -24.94 -1.77
N SER A 29 30.05 -26.03 -1.79
CA SER A 29 30.43 -26.71 -3.03
C SER A 29 29.22 -27.22 -3.79
N ASN A 30 28.23 -27.74 -3.09
CA ASN A 30 26.98 -28.19 -3.69
C ASN A 30 26.16 -26.99 -4.27
N TRP A 31 26.13 -25.83 -3.60
CA TRP A 31 25.50 -24.62 -4.15
C TRP A 31 26.16 -24.16 -5.45
N LYS A 32 27.50 -24.21 -5.51
CA LYS A 32 28.27 -23.93 -6.73
C LYS A 32 27.93 -24.90 -7.86
N LYS A 33 27.85 -26.19 -7.55
CA LYS A 33 27.54 -27.26 -8.53
C LYS A 33 26.11 -27.13 -9.07
N LEU A 34 25.15 -26.86 -8.21
CA LEU A 34 23.72 -26.72 -8.56
C LEU A 34 23.37 -25.30 -9.08
N ASN A 35 24.30 -24.36 -9.02
CA ASN A 35 24.09 -22.94 -9.28
C ASN A 35 22.86 -22.37 -8.53
N LYS A 36 22.63 -22.84 -7.30
CA LYS A 36 21.44 -22.52 -6.49
C LYS A 36 21.81 -22.37 -5.02
N ILE A 37 21.36 -21.27 -4.42
CA ILE A 37 21.51 -20.97 -2.99
C ILE A 37 20.17 -21.24 -2.30
N PRO A 38 20.15 -21.96 -1.15
CA PRO A 38 18.93 -22.15 -0.37
C PRO A 38 18.34 -20.83 0.10
N ASN A 39 17.00 -20.71 0.11
CA ASN A 39 16.31 -19.45 0.43
C ASN A 39 16.64 -18.95 1.86
N ASN A 40 16.74 -19.88 2.82
CA ASN A 40 17.09 -19.56 4.21
C ASN A 40 18.53 -19.07 4.41
N LYS A 41 19.40 -19.18 3.39
CA LYS A 41 20.79 -18.70 3.43
C LYS A 41 21.07 -17.46 2.58
N LYS A 42 20.06 -16.99 1.86
CA LYS A 42 20.22 -15.78 1.02
C LYS A 42 20.43 -14.52 1.85
N ASN A 43 19.70 -14.35 2.95
CA ASN A 43 19.85 -13.21 3.85
C ASN A 43 21.24 -13.21 4.52
N ASP A 44 21.72 -14.38 4.96
CA ASP A 44 23.03 -14.50 5.59
C ASP A 44 24.14 -14.08 4.60
N LEU A 45 24.03 -14.50 3.33
CA LEU A 45 24.97 -14.10 2.27
C LEU A 45 24.86 -12.62 1.90
N LYS A 46 23.67 -12.05 1.99
CA LYS A 46 23.46 -10.60 1.77
C LYS A 46 24.16 -9.78 2.87
N MET A 47 24.02 -10.18 4.12
CA MET A 47 24.72 -9.55 5.25
C MET A 47 26.22 -9.66 5.12
N LEU A 48 26.73 -10.86 4.77
CA LEU A 48 28.16 -11.07 4.52
C LEU A 48 28.69 -10.21 3.36
N GLY A 49 27.88 -10.02 2.32
CA GLY A 49 28.21 -9.13 1.20
C GLY A 49 28.31 -7.68 1.63
N LEU A 50 27.43 -7.20 2.49
CA LEU A 50 27.48 -5.84 3.05
C LEU A 50 28.74 -5.65 3.90
N GLU A 51 29.10 -6.60 4.75
CA GLU A 51 30.33 -6.57 5.56
C GLU A 51 31.60 -6.50 4.69
N MET A 52 31.59 -7.16 3.54
CA MET A 52 32.72 -7.25 2.63
C MET A 52 32.69 -6.24 1.48
N ASN A 53 31.72 -5.32 1.47
CA ASN A 53 31.48 -4.35 0.40
C ASN A 53 31.29 -5.01 -0.99
N VAL A 54 30.69 -6.21 -1.03
CA VAL A 54 30.40 -6.99 -2.23
C VAL A 54 28.90 -6.92 -2.54
N ARG A 55 28.52 -6.48 -3.75
CA ARG A 55 27.12 -6.50 -4.20
C ARG A 55 26.67 -7.94 -4.46
N THR A 56 25.83 -8.45 -3.59
CA THR A 56 25.33 -9.84 -3.65
C THR A 56 24.00 -9.98 -4.39
N ASP A 57 23.25 -8.90 -4.54
CA ASP A 57 21.87 -8.92 -5.05
C ASP A 57 21.75 -9.56 -6.44
N GLN A 58 22.70 -9.29 -7.33
CA GLN A 58 22.76 -9.85 -8.69
C GLN A 58 22.92 -11.39 -8.73
N TYR A 59 23.40 -12.00 -7.64
CA TYR A 59 23.63 -13.45 -7.53
C TYR A 59 22.56 -14.17 -6.72
N LEU A 60 21.88 -13.44 -5.82
CA LEU A 60 20.88 -14.01 -4.89
C LEU A 60 19.46 -13.99 -5.45
N THR A 61 19.21 -13.19 -6.47
CA THR A 61 17.92 -13.07 -7.15
C THR A 61 17.85 -13.97 -8.38
N SER A 62 17.82 -15.29 -8.19
CA SER A 62 17.25 -16.17 -9.21
C SER A 62 15.73 -16.28 -8.99
N LYS A 63 14.99 -15.16 -9.15
CA LYS A 63 13.57 -15.24 -9.40
C LYS A 63 13.39 -15.66 -10.86
N ASN A 64 12.80 -16.82 -11.09
CA ASN A 64 12.23 -17.14 -12.40
C ASN A 64 11.09 -16.14 -12.64
N PHE A 65 11.36 -15.09 -13.41
CA PHE A 65 10.39 -14.04 -13.75
C PHE A 65 9.36 -14.48 -14.79
N SER A 66 9.47 -15.73 -15.30
CA SER A 66 8.56 -16.30 -16.31
C SER A 66 7.09 -16.42 -15.85
N ASN A 67 6.82 -16.34 -14.55
CA ASN A 67 5.45 -16.41 -14.00
C ASN A 67 4.87 -15.03 -13.63
N LEU A 68 5.59 -13.93 -13.90
CA LEU A 68 5.10 -12.58 -13.66
C LEU A 68 4.32 -12.11 -14.88
N GLU A 69 3.01 -12.06 -14.75
CA GLU A 69 2.12 -11.45 -15.73
C GLU A 69 1.63 -10.12 -15.21
N GLY A 70 1.32 -9.20 -16.10
CA GLY A 70 0.82 -7.87 -15.80
C GLY A 70 0.98 -6.97 -17.01
N SER A 71 0.50 -5.76 -16.91
CA SER A 71 0.60 -4.75 -17.96
C SER A 71 1.24 -3.48 -17.40
N VAL A 72 2.24 -2.95 -18.10
CA VAL A 72 2.96 -1.74 -17.74
C VAL A 72 2.94 -0.77 -18.90
N LEU A 73 2.63 0.48 -18.61
CA LEU A 73 2.89 1.59 -19.50
C LEU A 73 4.16 2.31 -19.05
N LEU A 74 5.19 2.32 -19.87
CA LEU A 74 6.41 3.07 -19.62
C LEU A 74 6.31 4.43 -20.33
N ILE A 75 6.39 5.51 -19.57
CA ILE A 75 6.46 6.88 -20.09
C ILE A 75 7.90 7.38 -19.93
N ILE A 76 8.50 7.80 -21.04
CA ILE A 76 9.88 8.29 -21.07
C ILE A 76 9.85 9.79 -21.36
N SER A 77 10.27 10.61 -20.37
CA SER A 77 10.39 12.07 -20.57
C SER A 77 11.83 12.48 -20.92
N GLY A 78 11.98 13.66 -21.52
CA GLY A 78 13.22 14.11 -22.16
C GLY A 78 14.36 14.41 -21.19
N GLY A 79 15.48 13.75 -21.37
CA GLY A 79 16.73 13.95 -20.63
C GLY A 79 17.77 12.91 -21.03
N ILE A 80 19.05 13.21 -20.77
CA ILE A 80 20.16 12.31 -21.16
C ILE A 80 19.98 10.88 -20.63
N ALA A 81 19.34 10.70 -19.46
CA ALA A 81 19.10 9.40 -18.84
C ALA A 81 18.11 8.50 -19.63
N CYS A 82 17.49 8.98 -20.72
CA CYS A 82 16.61 8.18 -21.58
C CYS A 82 17.25 6.89 -22.07
N TYR A 83 18.58 6.87 -22.28
CA TYR A 83 19.29 5.66 -22.74
C TYR A 83 19.13 4.49 -21.74
N LYS A 84 19.02 4.77 -20.43
CA LYS A 84 18.79 3.74 -19.41
C LYS A 84 17.42 3.06 -19.54
N SER A 85 16.43 3.77 -20.09
CA SER A 85 15.10 3.20 -20.32
C SER A 85 15.12 2.10 -21.38
N LEU A 86 16.07 2.10 -22.30
CA LEU A 86 16.24 1.03 -23.28
C LEU A 86 16.66 -0.28 -22.61
N GLU A 87 17.54 -0.22 -21.59
CA GLU A 87 17.89 -1.39 -20.80
C GLU A 87 16.69 -1.85 -19.94
N LEU A 88 15.93 -0.93 -19.39
CA LEU A 88 14.72 -1.26 -18.65
C LEU A 88 13.70 -1.99 -19.54
N ILE A 89 13.50 -1.54 -20.78
CA ILE A 89 12.68 -2.24 -21.78
C ILE A 89 13.18 -3.68 -21.98
N ARG A 90 14.50 -3.86 -22.16
CA ARG A 90 15.09 -5.20 -22.31
C ARG A 90 14.89 -6.09 -21.09
N LEU A 91 14.90 -5.53 -19.88
CA LEU A 91 14.63 -6.28 -18.64
C LEU A 91 13.15 -6.71 -18.58
N LEU A 92 12.23 -5.82 -18.93
CA LEU A 92 10.79 -6.10 -18.95
C LEU A 92 10.43 -7.13 -20.02
N LYS A 93 11.04 -7.09 -21.19
CA LYS A 93 10.84 -8.10 -22.25
C LYS A 93 11.31 -9.52 -21.88
N LYS A 94 12.15 -9.68 -20.84
CA LYS A 94 12.52 -11.01 -20.30
C LYS A 94 11.45 -11.60 -19.37
N THR A 95 10.32 -10.92 -19.21
CA THR A 95 9.18 -11.32 -18.39
C THR A 95 7.94 -11.50 -19.29
N ASN A 96 6.83 -12.02 -18.73
CA ASN A 96 5.54 -12.07 -19.43
C ASN A 96 4.70 -10.79 -19.23
N ILE A 97 5.35 -9.68 -18.82
CA ILE A 97 4.69 -8.38 -18.64
C ILE A 97 4.41 -7.77 -20.01
N GLN A 98 3.16 -7.39 -20.23
CA GLN A 98 2.79 -6.61 -21.41
C GLN A 98 3.29 -5.19 -21.26
N LEU A 99 4.15 -4.74 -22.16
CA LEU A 99 4.75 -3.41 -22.14
C LEU A 99 4.22 -2.59 -23.30
N ASP A 100 3.67 -1.41 -22.99
CA ASP A 100 3.40 -0.34 -23.93
C ASP A 100 4.30 0.86 -23.58
N VAL A 101 4.73 1.65 -24.56
CA VAL A 101 5.70 2.74 -24.35
C VAL A 101 5.20 4.04 -24.98
N VAL A 102 5.20 5.11 -24.17
CA VAL A 102 4.96 6.49 -24.60
C VAL A 102 6.24 7.27 -24.43
N ILE A 103 6.65 8.06 -25.43
CA ILE A 103 7.75 9.00 -25.32
C ILE A 103 7.29 10.43 -25.58
N THR A 104 7.78 11.36 -24.76
CA THR A 104 7.51 12.78 -24.95
C THR A 104 8.30 13.33 -26.13
N LYS A 105 7.85 14.45 -26.71
CA LYS A 105 8.56 15.15 -27.79
C LYS A 105 10.01 15.47 -27.41
N SER A 106 10.26 15.85 -26.16
CA SER A 106 11.62 16.10 -25.68
C SER A 106 12.45 14.82 -25.58
N ALA A 107 11.87 13.67 -25.28
CA ALA A 107 12.57 12.39 -25.20
C ALA A 107 13.06 11.93 -26.59
N GLN A 108 12.32 12.28 -27.66
CA GLN A 108 12.68 11.96 -29.05
C GLN A 108 13.99 12.61 -29.50
N GLN A 109 14.46 13.66 -28.80
CA GLN A 109 15.77 14.26 -29.06
C GLN A 109 16.95 13.40 -28.58
N PHE A 110 16.70 12.43 -27.70
CA PHE A 110 17.73 11.55 -27.10
C PHE A 110 17.62 10.11 -27.62
N ILE A 111 16.41 9.63 -27.86
CA ILE A 111 16.13 8.26 -28.34
C ILE A 111 15.01 8.32 -29.40
N THR A 112 15.08 7.48 -30.42
CA THR A 112 14.10 7.49 -31.48
C THR A 112 12.93 6.54 -31.21
N PRO A 113 11.71 6.84 -31.69
CA PRO A 113 10.58 5.91 -31.65
C PRO A 113 10.90 4.57 -32.34
N LEU A 114 11.67 4.62 -33.43
CA LEU A 114 12.12 3.42 -34.16
C LEU A 114 12.95 2.47 -33.28
N LEU A 115 13.87 3.00 -32.49
CA LEU A 115 14.69 2.20 -31.57
C LEU A 115 13.83 1.52 -30.50
N ILE A 116 12.84 2.23 -29.94
CA ILE A 116 11.92 1.67 -28.94
C ILE A 116 11.03 0.59 -29.59
N THR A 117 10.47 0.86 -30.76
CA THR A 117 9.64 -0.11 -31.50
C THR A 117 10.43 -1.39 -31.79
N SER A 118 11.69 -1.28 -32.21
CA SER A 118 12.56 -2.42 -32.48
C SER A 118 12.88 -3.24 -31.23
N LEU A 119 13.01 -2.60 -30.05
CA LEU A 119 13.29 -3.29 -28.78
C LEU A 119 12.02 -3.89 -28.14
N ASN A 120 10.90 -3.18 -28.26
CA ASN A 120 9.63 -3.59 -27.63
C ASN A 120 8.79 -4.50 -28.54
N GLU A 121 9.08 -4.54 -29.84
CA GLU A 121 8.29 -5.25 -30.86
C GLU A 121 6.83 -4.79 -30.93
N LYS A 122 6.55 -3.57 -30.49
CA LYS A 122 5.26 -2.92 -30.50
C LYS A 122 5.43 -1.44 -30.86
N LYS A 123 4.37 -0.81 -31.36
CA LYS A 123 4.32 0.61 -31.64
C LYS A 123 4.75 1.43 -30.41
N CYS A 124 5.59 2.43 -30.63
CA CYS A 124 5.90 3.47 -29.67
C CYS A 124 4.94 4.66 -29.90
N TYR A 125 4.28 5.11 -28.85
CA TYR A 125 3.32 6.21 -28.92
C TYR A 125 4.02 7.53 -28.68
N THR A 126 3.76 8.53 -29.54
CA THR A 126 4.44 9.85 -29.51
C THR A 126 3.48 11.02 -29.38
N ASP A 127 2.36 10.99 -30.08
CA ASP A 127 1.47 12.13 -30.27
C ASP A 127 0.07 11.83 -29.75
N LEU A 128 -0.59 12.88 -29.23
CA LEU A 128 -1.97 12.81 -28.75
C LEU A 128 -2.96 12.64 -29.92
N PHE A 129 -2.66 13.26 -31.05
CA PHE A 129 -3.46 13.26 -32.26
C PHE A 129 -2.70 12.55 -33.39
N SER A 130 -2.89 11.25 -33.52
CA SER A 130 -2.35 10.44 -34.62
C SER A 130 -3.52 9.92 -35.44
N ILE A 131 -3.55 10.19 -36.73
CA ILE A 131 -4.64 9.80 -37.66
C ILE A 131 -4.88 8.27 -37.64
N GLU A 132 -3.82 7.49 -37.44
CA GLU A 132 -3.91 6.02 -37.31
C GLU A 132 -4.52 5.55 -35.97
N ASP A 133 -4.54 6.42 -34.97
CA ASP A 133 -4.92 6.11 -33.60
C ASP A 133 -6.29 6.69 -33.20
N GLU A 134 -6.88 7.60 -34.00
CA GLU A 134 -8.14 8.28 -33.66
C GLU A 134 -9.36 7.35 -33.58
N THR A 135 -9.34 6.22 -34.29
CA THR A 135 -10.46 5.27 -34.34
C THR A 135 -10.73 4.57 -33.00
N GLN A 136 -9.83 4.65 -32.00
CA GLN A 136 -9.93 3.88 -30.73
C GLN A 136 -9.79 4.69 -29.45
N MET A 137 -9.78 6.03 -29.45
CA MET A 137 -9.49 6.84 -28.23
C MET A 137 -8.27 6.32 -27.46
N ASN A 138 -7.14 6.16 -28.12
CA ASN A 138 -5.97 5.45 -27.62
C ASN A 138 -5.40 5.99 -26.32
N HIS A 139 -5.47 7.31 -26.06
CA HIS A 139 -5.04 7.87 -24.77
C HIS A 139 -5.85 7.34 -23.58
N ILE A 140 -7.16 7.08 -23.77
CA ILE A 140 -8.01 6.47 -22.73
C ILE A 140 -7.64 4.99 -22.53
N ALA A 141 -7.40 4.25 -23.61
CA ALA A 141 -6.96 2.86 -23.54
C ALA A 141 -5.59 2.74 -22.86
N LEU A 142 -4.63 3.59 -23.24
CA LEU A 142 -3.31 3.67 -22.61
C LEU A 142 -3.38 4.08 -21.15
N ALA A 143 -4.35 4.91 -20.75
CA ALA A 143 -4.54 5.32 -19.37
C ALA A 143 -5.17 4.23 -18.49
N ARG A 144 -6.05 3.38 -19.04
CA ARG A 144 -6.89 2.45 -18.27
C ARG A 144 -6.45 1.00 -18.31
N LYS A 145 -5.75 0.59 -19.38
CA LYS A 145 -5.31 -0.79 -19.60
C LYS A 145 -4.16 -1.24 -18.66
N PRO A 146 -3.14 -0.40 -18.38
CA PRO A 146 -1.98 -0.85 -17.61
C PRO A 146 -2.31 -1.04 -16.14
N ASP A 147 -1.66 -2.03 -15.53
CA ASP A 147 -1.68 -2.23 -14.09
C ASP A 147 -0.87 -1.17 -13.35
N ILE A 148 0.24 -0.75 -13.97
CA ILE A 148 1.13 0.28 -13.46
C ILE A 148 1.57 1.18 -14.61
N ILE A 149 1.60 2.49 -14.36
CA ILE A 149 2.28 3.46 -15.21
C ILE A 149 3.61 3.82 -14.54
N LEU A 150 4.71 3.60 -15.24
CA LEU A 150 6.04 3.96 -14.81
C LEU A 150 6.57 5.13 -15.63
N VAL A 151 6.92 6.23 -14.97
CA VAL A 151 7.56 7.39 -15.61
C VAL A 151 9.06 7.32 -15.33
N ALA A 152 9.86 6.92 -16.31
CA ALA A 152 11.31 6.73 -16.16
C ALA A 152 12.07 6.98 -17.47
N PRO A 153 12.94 8.00 -17.53
CA PRO A 153 13.15 9.02 -16.52
C PRO A 153 11.98 9.99 -16.38
N ALA A 154 11.81 10.58 -15.19
CA ALA A 154 10.89 11.65 -14.95
C ALA A 154 11.65 12.97 -14.71
N THR A 155 11.52 13.91 -15.64
CA THR A 155 12.11 15.25 -15.51
C THR A 155 11.30 16.13 -14.56
N ALA A 156 11.89 17.23 -14.08
CA ALA A 156 11.17 18.22 -13.29
C ALA A 156 9.92 18.75 -14.00
N ASN A 157 9.97 18.90 -15.35
CA ASN A 157 8.85 19.35 -16.15
C ASN A 157 7.66 18.38 -16.08
N ILE A 158 7.86 17.08 -16.31
CA ILE A 158 6.75 16.12 -16.27
C ILE A 158 6.18 16.00 -14.84
N ILE A 159 7.03 16.05 -13.80
CA ILE A 159 6.62 16.06 -12.40
C ILE A 159 5.74 17.28 -12.12
N ALA A 160 6.13 18.47 -12.57
CA ALA A 160 5.37 19.70 -12.42
C ALA A 160 4.02 19.64 -13.15
N LYS A 161 3.99 19.12 -14.39
CA LYS A 161 2.75 18.93 -15.17
C LYS A 161 1.76 18.04 -14.40
N ILE A 162 2.20 16.86 -13.95
CA ILE A 162 1.36 15.92 -13.20
C ILE A 162 0.85 16.56 -11.90
N ALA A 163 1.73 17.26 -11.15
CA ALA A 163 1.37 17.90 -9.89
C ALA A 163 0.31 18.99 -10.04
N ASN A 164 0.27 19.66 -11.20
CA ASN A 164 -0.65 20.76 -11.48
C ASN A 164 -1.78 20.40 -12.45
N GLY A 165 -1.90 19.13 -12.86
CA GLY A 165 -2.99 18.67 -13.74
C GLY A 165 -2.90 19.21 -15.16
N ILE A 166 -1.70 19.51 -15.67
CA ILE A 166 -1.48 19.98 -17.04
C ILE A 166 -1.49 18.77 -17.98
N ALA A 167 -2.33 18.81 -19.01
CA ALA A 167 -2.55 17.72 -19.98
C ALA A 167 -2.41 18.27 -21.41
N ASP A 168 -1.19 18.67 -21.77
CA ASP A 168 -0.86 19.34 -23.03
C ASP A 168 -0.11 18.42 -24.04
N ASP A 169 0.18 17.18 -23.63
CA ASP A 169 0.78 16.15 -24.48
C ASP A 169 0.20 14.76 -24.15
N LEU A 170 0.52 13.75 -24.98
CA LEU A 170 0.03 12.37 -24.77
C LEU A 170 0.40 11.82 -23.40
N ALA A 171 1.63 12.06 -22.92
CA ALA A 171 2.12 11.55 -21.65
C ALA A 171 1.34 12.14 -20.46
N SER A 172 1.22 13.46 -20.40
CA SER A 172 0.51 14.18 -19.34
C SER A 172 -0.99 13.91 -19.37
N THR A 173 -1.61 13.84 -20.55
CA THR A 173 -3.02 13.49 -20.70
C THR A 173 -3.31 12.06 -20.22
N THR A 174 -2.47 11.09 -20.61
CA THR A 174 -2.60 9.69 -20.17
C THR A 174 -2.47 9.57 -18.66
N LEU A 175 -1.50 10.28 -18.05
CA LEU A 175 -1.30 10.28 -16.60
C LEU A 175 -2.49 10.88 -15.84
N LEU A 176 -3.08 11.96 -16.35
CA LEU A 176 -4.25 12.60 -15.75
C LEU A 176 -5.52 11.73 -15.87
N ALA A 177 -5.68 10.99 -16.99
CA ALA A 177 -6.84 10.14 -17.26
C ALA A 177 -6.77 8.75 -16.61
N SER A 178 -5.67 8.43 -15.89
CA SER A 178 -5.43 7.08 -15.39
C SER A 178 -5.94 6.85 -13.97
N TYR A 179 -6.48 5.65 -13.75
CA TYR A 179 -6.75 5.09 -12.42
C TYR A 179 -5.66 4.12 -11.96
N SER A 180 -4.65 3.85 -12.79
CA SER A 180 -3.57 2.91 -12.50
C SER A 180 -2.60 3.47 -11.45
N LYS A 181 -1.87 2.59 -10.77
CA LYS A 181 -0.78 3.02 -9.88
C LYS A 181 0.30 3.71 -10.70
N ILE A 182 0.69 4.91 -10.32
CA ILE A 182 1.76 5.67 -10.97
C ILE A 182 3.02 5.57 -10.11
N ILE A 183 4.14 5.23 -10.78
CA ILE A 183 5.48 5.20 -10.18
C ILE A 183 6.36 6.18 -10.95
N ILE A 184 7.05 7.05 -10.26
CA ILE A 184 7.91 8.07 -10.82
C ILE A 184 9.36 7.79 -10.42
N ALA A 185 10.26 7.71 -11.42
CA ALA A 185 11.71 7.65 -11.23
C ALA A 185 12.33 8.99 -11.68
N PRO A 186 12.59 9.92 -10.76
CA PRO A 186 13.11 11.25 -11.08
C PRO A 186 14.50 11.21 -11.70
N SER A 187 14.78 12.16 -12.62
CA SER A 187 16.10 12.37 -13.17
C SER A 187 16.27 13.83 -13.57
N MET A 188 17.15 14.53 -12.84
CA MET A 188 17.50 15.94 -13.06
C MET A 188 18.79 16.27 -12.31
N ASN A 189 19.37 17.45 -12.55
CA ASN A 189 20.55 17.87 -11.81
C ASN A 189 20.24 18.12 -10.31
N PRO A 190 21.26 18.15 -9.42
CA PRO A 190 21.05 18.28 -7.98
C PRO A 190 20.36 19.58 -7.57
N VAL A 191 20.63 20.68 -8.26
CA VAL A 191 20.02 21.98 -7.97
C VAL A 191 18.53 21.94 -8.26
N MET A 192 18.13 21.37 -9.41
CA MET A 192 16.72 21.18 -9.76
C MET A 192 16.02 20.23 -8.78
N TRP A 193 16.68 19.14 -8.39
CA TRP A 193 16.11 18.17 -7.44
C TRP A 193 15.87 18.79 -6.05
N ASN A 194 16.78 19.65 -5.61
CA ASN A 194 16.68 20.33 -4.31
C ASN A 194 15.84 21.63 -4.36
N ASN A 195 15.43 22.08 -5.54
CA ASN A 195 14.59 23.28 -5.68
C ASN A 195 13.26 23.09 -4.95
N LEU A 196 12.82 24.13 -4.21
CA LEU A 196 11.58 24.09 -3.43
C LEU A 196 10.37 23.72 -4.28
N ALA A 197 10.24 24.28 -5.49
CA ALA A 197 9.13 23.98 -6.39
C ALA A 197 9.10 22.47 -6.78
N THR A 198 10.27 21.85 -7.00
CA THR A 198 10.36 20.42 -7.27
C THR A 198 9.96 19.59 -6.05
N LYS A 199 10.44 19.97 -4.85
CA LYS A 199 10.09 19.28 -3.60
C LYS A 199 8.61 19.39 -3.28
N GLU A 200 8.01 20.57 -3.45
CA GLU A 200 6.57 20.79 -3.28
C GLU A 200 5.75 19.94 -4.25
N ASN A 201 6.13 19.91 -5.53
CA ASN A 201 5.47 19.08 -6.53
C ASN A 201 5.56 17.58 -6.17
N CYS A 202 6.72 17.10 -5.76
CA CYS A 202 6.89 15.72 -5.31
C CYS A 202 6.02 15.41 -4.09
N GLN A 203 5.99 16.29 -3.08
CA GLN A 203 5.16 16.11 -1.89
C GLN A 203 3.68 16.10 -2.23
N LYS A 204 3.23 16.99 -3.12
CA LYS A 204 1.85 17.04 -3.62
C LYS A 204 1.44 15.72 -4.29
N LEU A 205 2.34 15.13 -5.08
CA LEU A 205 2.11 13.85 -5.74
C LEU A 205 2.13 12.67 -4.77
N LEU A 206 3.03 12.66 -3.79
CA LEU A 206 3.05 11.67 -2.70
C LEU A 206 1.73 11.66 -1.91
N ASN A 207 1.21 12.84 -1.58
CA ASN A 207 -0.07 13.01 -0.88
C ASN A 207 -1.26 12.49 -1.72
N ARG A 208 -1.14 12.49 -3.05
CA ARG A 208 -2.13 11.91 -3.98
C ARG A 208 -1.95 10.40 -4.19
N GLY A 209 -1.00 9.76 -3.51
CA GLY A 209 -0.77 8.32 -3.59
C GLY A 209 0.15 7.87 -4.74
N ILE A 210 0.80 8.79 -5.44
CA ILE A 210 1.82 8.48 -6.45
C ILE A 210 3.10 8.05 -5.74
N SER A 211 3.74 6.99 -6.22
CA SER A 211 4.96 6.46 -5.62
C SER A 211 6.19 7.00 -6.33
N PHE A 212 7.24 7.25 -5.57
CA PHE A 212 8.55 7.63 -6.11
C PHE A 212 9.57 6.51 -5.88
N ILE A 213 10.48 6.36 -6.84
CA ILE A 213 11.75 5.65 -6.68
C ILE A 213 12.79 6.74 -6.45
N GLU A 214 13.39 6.76 -5.26
CA GLU A 214 14.35 7.79 -4.91
C GLU A 214 15.51 7.83 -5.92
N PRO A 215 15.91 9.03 -6.38
CA PRO A 215 17.03 9.16 -7.28
C PRO A 215 18.34 8.78 -6.59
N ASP A 216 19.26 8.19 -7.35
CA ASP A 216 20.61 7.88 -6.88
C ASP A 216 21.46 9.16 -6.73
N SER A 217 22.48 9.06 -5.88
CA SER A 217 23.55 10.06 -5.77
C SER A 217 24.74 9.68 -6.65
N GLY A 218 25.41 10.65 -7.21
CA GLY A 218 26.64 10.43 -7.99
C GLY A 218 26.91 11.51 -9.03
N ASP A 219 27.94 11.28 -9.83
CA ASP A 219 28.36 12.19 -10.90
C ASP A 219 27.34 12.18 -12.04
N MET A 220 27.07 13.34 -12.58
CA MET A 220 26.13 13.56 -13.66
C MET A 220 26.81 14.06 -14.92
N ALA A 221 26.16 13.92 -16.07
CA ALA A 221 26.68 14.36 -17.36
C ALA A 221 26.96 15.88 -17.45
N CYS A 222 26.37 16.68 -16.56
CA CYS A 222 26.65 18.13 -16.43
C CYS A 222 27.90 18.45 -15.63
N GLY A 223 28.63 17.46 -15.11
CA GLY A 223 29.82 17.66 -14.26
C GLY A 223 29.49 17.92 -12.77
N GLU A 224 28.23 17.97 -12.37
CA GLU A 224 27.82 18.10 -10.99
C GLU A 224 27.71 16.73 -10.31
N SER A 225 27.99 16.66 -9.01
CA SER A 225 27.79 15.45 -8.20
C SER A 225 26.76 15.71 -7.11
N GLY A 226 25.84 14.77 -6.91
CA GLY A 226 24.78 14.87 -5.91
C GLY A 226 23.57 13.99 -6.19
N ASN A 227 22.48 14.25 -5.46
CA ASN A 227 21.21 13.54 -5.63
C ASN A 227 20.47 14.04 -6.87
N GLY A 228 19.81 13.15 -7.59
CA GLY A 228 19.01 13.49 -8.77
C GLY A 228 19.27 12.60 -9.99
N ARG A 229 20.25 11.69 -9.89
CA ARG A 229 20.57 10.73 -10.93
C ARG A 229 19.50 9.65 -11.03
N LEU A 230 19.09 9.29 -12.26
CA LEU A 230 18.17 8.18 -12.47
C LEU A 230 18.73 6.89 -11.85
N PRO A 231 17.97 6.18 -11.00
CA PRO A 231 18.39 4.89 -10.48
C PRO A 231 18.77 3.90 -11.58
N GLU A 232 19.56 2.91 -11.24
CA GLU A 232 19.96 1.90 -12.22
C GLU A 232 18.74 1.11 -12.70
N PRO A 233 18.66 0.73 -14.00
CA PRO A 233 17.52 0.03 -14.59
C PRO A 233 17.09 -1.20 -13.80
N GLN A 234 18.06 -1.93 -13.22
CA GLN A 234 17.75 -3.10 -12.38
C GLN A 234 17.04 -2.72 -11.07
N THR A 235 17.37 -1.58 -10.47
CA THR A 235 16.71 -1.06 -9.27
C THR A 235 15.25 -0.70 -9.58
N ILE A 236 15.05 0.06 -10.67
CA ILE A 236 13.70 0.43 -11.16
C ILE A 236 12.87 -0.83 -11.46
N PHE A 237 13.46 -1.80 -12.14
CA PHE A 237 12.82 -3.07 -12.47
C PHE A 237 12.40 -3.84 -11.21
N ASN A 238 13.26 -3.96 -10.20
CA ASN A 238 12.96 -4.66 -8.96
C ASN A 238 11.82 -3.97 -8.17
N GLU A 239 11.84 -2.64 -8.08
CA GLU A 239 10.78 -1.85 -7.46
C GLU A 239 9.44 -2.01 -8.19
N LEU A 240 9.45 -1.95 -9.52
CA LEU A 240 8.28 -2.18 -10.35
C LEU A 240 7.70 -3.58 -10.10
N LEU A 241 8.53 -4.61 -10.11
CA LEU A 241 8.10 -5.99 -9.87
C LEU A 241 7.53 -6.18 -8.46
N SER A 242 8.11 -5.55 -7.45
CA SER A 242 7.58 -5.59 -6.09
C SER A 242 6.13 -5.07 -6.04
N LYS A 243 5.85 -4.03 -6.78
CA LYS A 243 4.52 -3.39 -6.84
C LYS A 243 3.52 -4.12 -7.77
N LEU A 244 4.01 -4.79 -8.82
CA LEU A 244 3.21 -5.68 -9.67
C LEU A 244 2.83 -6.98 -8.94
N SER A 245 3.77 -7.57 -8.22
CA SER A 245 3.54 -8.82 -7.46
C SER A 245 2.49 -8.67 -6.38
N LEU A 246 2.31 -7.44 -5.84
CA LEU A 246 1.25 -7.12 -4.90
C LEU A 246 -0.17 -7.20 -5.53
N LYS A 247 -0.29 -7.20 -6.87
CA LYS A 247 -1.59 -7.24 -7.57
C LYS A 247 -2.10 -8.67 -7.85
N LYS A 248 -1.29 -9.71 -7.72
CA LYS A 248 -1.63 -11.08 -8.11
C LYS A 248 -1.86 -12.07 -6.98
N ASN A 249 -2.02 -11.64 -5.76
CA ASN A 249 -2.63 -12.51 -4.76
C ASN A 249 -4.16 -12.45 -4.89
N THR A 250 -4.71 -13.05 -5.94
CA THR A 250 -6.16 -13.28 -6.07
C THR A 250 -6.65 -14.40 -5.13
N THR A 251 -5.96 -14.60 -4.02
CA THR A 251 -6.26 -15.62 -3.00
C THR A 251 -7.62 -15.43 -2.36
N LEU A 252 -8.19 -14.22 -2.45
CA LEU A 252 -9.52 -13.89 -1.90
C LEU A 252 -10.57 -13.62 -2.99
N LYS A 253 -10.33 -14.08 -4.24
CA LYS A 253 -11.32 -13.93 -5.32
C LYS A 253 -12.62 -14.64 -4.96
N GLY A 254 -13.73 -13.90 -5.02
CA GLY A 254 -15.06 -14.41 -4.65
C GLY A 254 -15.37 -14.35 -3.15
N THR A 255 -14.41 -13.97 -2.29
CA THR A 255 -14.62 -13.80 -0.86
C THR A 255 -15.29 -12.44 -0.60
N SER A 256 -16.38 -12.44 0.13
CA SER A 256 -17.07 -11.22 0.59
C SER A 256 -16.51 -10.76 1.93
N VAL A 257 -16.17 -9.48 2.04
CA VAL A 257 -15.57 -8.91 3.25
C VAL A 257 -16.23 -7.61 3.63
N ILE A 258 -16.56 -7.46 4.90
CA ILE A 258 -17.01 -6.20 5.49
C ILE A 258 -15.87 -5.67 6.37
N VAL A 259 -15.53 -4.39 6.21
CA VAL A 259 -14.57 -3.69 7.07
C VAL A 259 -15.25 -2.48 7.68
N THR A 260 -15.28 -2.38 9.01
CA THR A 260 -15.72 -1.14 9.68
C THR A 260 -14.48 -0.29 10.03
N ALA A 261 -14.57 1.03 9.86
CA ALA A 261 -13.44 1.94 10.07
C ALA A 261 -13.88 3.32 10.59
N GLY A 262 -12.91 4.11 11.04
CA GLY A 262 -13.17 5.46 11.55
C GLY A 262 -13.84 5.48 12.91
N PRO A 263 -14.12 6.66 13.45
CA PRO A 263 -14.87 6.84 14.68
C PRO A 263 -16.40 6.87 14.42
N THR A 264 -17.20 6.62 15.44
CA THR A 264 -18.60 7.07 15.45
C THR A 264 -18.74 8.38 16.20
N ILE A 265 -19.76 9.14 15.87
CA ILE A 265 -20.09 10.42 16.49
C ILE A 265 -21.49 10.29 17.11
N GLU A 266 -21.58 10.53 18.40
CA GLU A 266 -22.84 10.57 19.13
C GLU A 266 -23.16 12.02 19.45
N GLU A 267 -24.13 12.59 18.77
CA GLU A 267 -24.52 13.98 18.95
C GLU A 267 -25.16 14.19 20.31
N ILE A 268 -24.73 15.23 21.02
CA ILE A 268 -25.36 15.75 22.24
C ILE A 268 -26.34 16.85 21.86
N ASP A 269 -25.93 17.75 20.97
CA ASP A 269 -26.73 18.80 20.36
C ASP A 269 -26.13 19.12 18.98
N PRO A 270 -26.72 19.99 18.14
CA PRO A 270 -26.19 20.30 16.81
C PRO A 270 -24.76 20.87 16.78
N VAL A 271 -24.16 21.13 17.93
CA VAL A 271 -22.82 21.76 18.06
C VAL A 271 -21.82 20.86 18.77
N ARG A 272 -22.30 19.96 19.66
CA ARG A 272 -21.46 19.14 20.54
C ARG A 272 -21.72 17.68 20.35
N PHE A 273 -20.68 16.90 20.38
CA PHE A 273 -20.74 15.43 20.21
C PHE A 273 -19.68 14.72 21.05
N VAL A 274 -19.90 13.43 21.26
CA VAL A 274 -18.91 12.50 21.81
C VAL A 274 -18.40 11.62 20.69
N SER A 275 -17.11 11.41 20.64
CA SER A 275 -16.45 10.57 19.64
C SER A 275 -15.15 10.00 20.18
N ASN A 276 -14.74 8.85 19.65
CA ASN A 276 -13.46 8.24 19.94
C ASN A 276 -12.37 8.78 19.00
N ARG A 277 -11.14 8.87 19.49
CA ARG A 277 -10.00 9.27 18.65
C ARG A 277 -9.66 8.17 17.67
N SER A 278 -10.02 8.34 16.39
CA SER A 278 -9.65 7.42 15.32
C SER A 278 -9.49 8.18 14.01
N SER A 279 -8.45 7.87 13.26
CA SER A 279 -8.21 8.43 11.93
C SER A 279 -8.74 7.53 10.79
N GLY A 280 -9.24 6.33 11.08
CA GLY A 280 -9.65 5.36 10.09
C GLY A 280 -8.53 4.70 9.27
N LYS A 281 -7.29 5.23 9.32
CA LYS A 281 -6.17 4.81 8.45
C LYS A 281 -5.92 3.30 8.43
N GLN A 282 -6.03 2.60 9.58
CA GLN A 282 -5.79 1.16 9.64
C GLN A 282 -6.87 0.37 8.91
N GLY A 283 -8.14 0.68 9.13
CA GLY A 283 -9.27 0.03 8.45
C GLY A 283 -9.25 0.26 6.94
N PHE A 284 -8.93 1.48 6.52
CA PHE A 284 -8.76 1.82 5.09
C PHE A 284 -7.61 1.04 4.44
N ALA A 285 -6.48 0.90 5.14
CA ALA A 285 -5.36 0.11 4.64
C ALA A 285 -5.71 -1.38 4.50
N ILE A 286 -6.45 -1.94 5.48
CA ILE A 286 -6.92 -3.33 5.43
C ILE A 286 -7.93 -3.54 4.29
N ALA A 287 -8.93 -2.66 4.18
CA ALA A 287 -9.94 -2.75 3.13
C ALA A 287 -9.30 -2.69 1.74
N SER A 288 -8.34 -1.77 1.54
CA SER A 288 -7.61 -1.65 0.28
C SER A 288 -6.76 -2.88 -0.02
N GLU A 289 -6.08 -3.44 0.98
CA GLU A 289 -5.24 -4.64 0.79
C GLU A 289 -6.08 -5.88 0.46
N LEU A 290 -7.21 -6.08 1.15
CA LEU A 290 -8.13 -7.20 0.87
C LEU A 290 -8.74 -7.10 -0.54
N SER A 291 -9.10 -5.89 -0.97
CA SER A 291 -9.55 -5.64 -2.34
C SER A 291 -8.45 -5.90 -3.37
N ASN A 292 -7.20 -5.51 -3.09
CA ASN A 292 -6.05 -5.81 -3.94
C ASN A 292 -5.82 -7.33 -4.09
N ARG A 293 -6.27 -8.14 -3.13
CA ARG A 293 -6.25 -9.62 -3.18
C ARG A 293 -7.48 -10.23 -3.83
N GLY A 294 -8.35 -9.41 -4.38
CA GLY A 294 -9.52 -9.84 -5.14
C GLY A 294 -10.79 -10.07 -4.34
N ALA A 295 -10.81 -9.70 -3.05
CA ALA A 295 -12.03 -9.77 -2.24
C ALA A 295 -13.06 -8.72 -2.68
N ASN A 296 -14.35 -9.06 -2.54
CA ASN A 296 -15.45 -8.12 -2.66
C ASN A 296 -15.62 -7.37 -1.34
N VAL A 297 -14.96 -6.21 -1.21
CA VAL A 297 -14.91 -5.46 0.05
C VAL A 297 -15.99 -4.39 0.11
N THR A 298 -16.77 -4.38 1.20
CA THR A 298 -17.62 -3.25 1.61
C THR A 298 -16.97 -2.56 2.82
N LEU A 299 -16.57 -1.30 2.65
CA LEU A 299 -16.02 -0.46 3.71
C LEU A 299 -17.16 0.37 4.31
N ILE A 300 -17.41 0.24 5.63
CA ILE A 300 -18.37 1.05 6.38
C ILE A 300 -17.56 1.98 7.28
N THR A 301 -17.67 3.28 7.08
CA THR A 301 -16.81 4.23 7.79
C THR A 301 -17.57 5.37 8.42
N GLY A 302 -17.17 5.69 9.65
CA GLY A 302 -17.51 6.96 10.27
C GLY A 302 -16.75 8.14 9.62
N PRO A 303 -16.97 9.36 10.11
CA PRO A 303 -16.33 10.56 9.57
C PRO A 303 -14.80 10.54 9.74
N VAL A 304 -14.07 10.74 8.66
CA VAL A 304 -12.61 10.77 8.62
C VAL A 304 -12.10 11.82 7.62
N ASP A 305 -10.93 12.40 7.90
CA ASP A 305 -10.30 13.42 7.04
C ASP A 305 -9.41 12.82 5.93
N ILE A 306 -9.47 11.50 5.72
CA ILE A 306 -8.68 10.83 4.68
C ILE A 306 -9.54 10.56 3.45
N PRO A 307 -8.96 10.61 2.23
CA PRO A 307 -9.69 10.34 1.00
C PRO A 307 -10.30 8.94 0.98
N LEU A 308 -11.55 8.86 0.54
CA LEU A 308 -12.22 7.57 0.37
C LEU A 308 -11.57 6.78 -0.78
N PRO A 309 -11.40 5.45 -0.63
CA PRO A 309 -10.86 4.62 -1.69
C PRO A 309 -11.82 4.55 -2.88
N LEU A 310 -11.37 4.97 -4.05
CA LEU A 310 -12.19 5.04 -5.28
C LEU A 310 -12.67 3.66 -5.79
N ASN A 311 -11.95 2.59 -5.45
CA ASN A 311 -12.20 1.24 -5.98
C ASN A 311 -12.92 0.32 -4.98
N LEU A 312 -13.49 0.87 -3.91
CA LEU A 312 -14.20 0.12 -2.89
C LEU A 312 -15.65 0.58 -2.78
N LYS A 313 -16.57 -0.37 -2.57
CA LYS A 313 -17.92 -0.03 -2.12
C LYS A 313 -17.81 0.56 -0.71
N THR A 314 -18.04 1.87 -0.58
CA THR A 314 -17.95 2.58 0.69
C THR A 314 -19.31 3.09 1.13
N ILE A 315 -19.66 2.80 2.39
CA ILE A 315 -20.87 3.29 3.04
C ILE A 315 -20.43 4.21 4.17
N GLN A 316 -20.81 5.47 4.10
CA GLN A 316 -20.56 6.44 5.15
C GLN A 316 -21.69 6.43 6.16
N ILE A 317 -21.34 6.53 7.42
CA ILE A 317 -22.25 6.59 8.56
C ILE A 317 -21.75 7.67 9.55
N THR A 318 -22.58 8.01 10.50
CA THR A 318 -22.23 8.95 11.56
C THR A 318 -22.24 8.28 12.94
N THR A 319 -23.33 7.61 13.29
CA THR A 319 -23.56 7.07 14.64
C THR A 319 -23.24 5.59 14.77
N ALA A 320 -23.06 5.12 16.00
CA ALA A 320 -22.91 3.68 16.30
C ALA A 320 -24.11 2.86 15.84
N GLN A 321 -25.32 3.41 15.98
CA GLN A 321 -26.54 2.78 15.54
C GLN A 321 -26.58 2.60 14.02
N GLU A 322 -26.23 3.64 13.26
CA GLU A 322 -26.10 3.55 11.80
C GLU A 322 -25.05 2.54 11.37
N MET A 323 -23.88 2.53 12.03
CA MET A 323 -22.84 1.55 11.75
C MET A 323 -23.33 0.13 11.97
N PHE A 324 -24.04 -0.11 13.07
CA PHE A 324 -24.67 -1.40 13.37
C PHE A 324 -25.64 -1.82 12.26
N GLU A 325 -26.63 -0.99 11.94
CA GLU A 325 -27.66 -1.28 10.93
C GLU A 325 -27.04 -1.54 9.55
N LYS A 326 -26.11 -0.69 9.13
CA LYS A 326 -25.44 -0.87 7.85
C LYS A 326 -24.58 -2.12 7.82
N THR A 327 -23.89 -2.46 8.90
CA THR A 327 -23.08 -3.69 8.97
C THR A 327 -23.97 -4.93 8.91
N MET A 328 -25.03 -4.97 9.68
CA MET A 328 -25.98 -6.09 9.67
C MET A 328 -26.68 -6.26 8.32
N SER A 329 -26.98 -5.17 7.62
CA SER A 329 -27.59 -5.22 6.27
C SER A 329 -26.67 -5.75 5.17
N GLN A 330 -25.35 -5.80 5.39
CA GLN A 330 -24.40 -6.38 4.45
C GLN A 330 -24.10 -7.87 4.71
N LEU A 331 -24.69 -8.48 5.73
CA LEU A 331 -24.62 -9.93 5.95
C LEU A 331 -25.62 -10.65 5.01
N PRO A 332 -25.29 -11.88 4.54
CA PRO A 332 -24.12 -12.69 4.90
C PRO A 332 -22.81 -12.20 4.25
N SER A 333 -21.70 -12.38 4.94
CA SER A 333 -20.35 -12.11 4.47
C SER A 333 -19.39 -13.20 4.95
N ASP A 334 -18.34 -13.50 4.19
CA ASP A 334 -17.35 -14.53 4.59
C ASP A 334 -16.47 -14.05 5.73
N VAL A 335 -16.08 -12.77 5.70
CA VAL A 335 -15.17 -12.16 6.69
C VAL A 335 -15.74 -10.82 7.14
N VAL A 336 -15.62 -10.55 8.45
CA VAL A 336 -15.86 -9.22 9.01
C VAL A 336 -14.64 -8.77 9.81
N VAL A 337 -14.16 -7.54 9.53
CA VAL A 337 -13.05 -6.91 10.23
C VAL A 337 -13.53 -5.62 10.90
N CYS A 338 -13.66 -5.65 12.21
CA CYS A 338 -14.12 -4.54 13.02
C CYS A 338 -12.94 -3.69 13.50
N THR A 339 -12.61 -2.61 12.76
CA THR A 339 -11.53 -1.68 13.13
C THR A 339 -12.05 -0.32 13.59
N ALA A 340 -13.36 -0.08 13.49
CA ALA A 340 -13.98 1.17 13.89
C ALA A 340 -13.84 1.41 15.38
N ALA A 341 -13.61 2.67 15.76
CA ALA A 341 -13.64 3.12 17.14
C ALA A 341 -15.05 3.57 17.49
N VAL A 342 -15.90 2.59 17.77
CA VAL A 342 -17.31 2.81 18.11
C VAL A 342 -17.42 3.36 19.53
N ALA A 343 -18.22 4.40 19.73
CA ALA A 343 -18.51 4.92 21.06
C ALA A 343 -19.36 3.90 21.84
N ASP A 344 -18.95 3.57 23.07
CA ASP A 344 -19.67 2.61 23.92
C ASP A 344 -21.00 3.17 24.43
N TRP A 345 -21.08 4.49 24.55
CA TRP A 345 -22.25 5.18 25.12
C TRP A 345 -22.65 6.39 24.29
N LYS A 346 -23.96 6.64 24.29
CA LYS A 346 -24.59 7.88 23.89
C LYS A 346 -24.92 8.70 25.14
N LEU A 347 -24.66 10.00 25.12
CA LEU A 347 -24.97 10.92 26.21
C LEU A 347 -26.29 11.62 25.95
N ILE A 348 -27.22 11.58 26.91
CA ILE A 348 -28.48 12.31 26.87
C ILE A 348 -28.50 13.27 28.05
N PRO A 349 -28.69 14.58 27.82
CA PRO A 349 -28.81 15.55 28.91
C PRO A 349 -30.03 15.23 29.79
N GLU A 350 -29.86 15.26 31.12
CA GLU A 350 -30.95 15.24 32.04
C GLU A 350 -31.57 16.64 32.15
N THR A 351 -32.80 16.79 31.70
CA THR A 351 -33.55 18.03 31.86
C THR A 351 -34.21 18.02 33.23
N GLN A 352 -34.00 19.09 34.03
CA GLN A 352 -34.53 19.18 35.41
C GLN A 352 -36.07 19.33 35.48
N LYS A 353 -36.75 19.54 34.38
CA LYS A 353 -38.25 19.68 34.34
C LYS A 353 -38.75 18.88 33.15
N ASN A 354 -39.38 17.77 33.36
CA ASN A 354 -40.24 17.00 32.44
C ASN A 354 -40.34 17.43 30.95
N GLU A 355 -39.45 18.32 30.51
CA GLU A 355 -39.33 18.76 29.14
C GLU A 355 -38.62 17.68 28.31
N LYS A 356 -39.26 17.22 27.26
CA LYS A 356 -38.63 16.30 26.31
C LYS A 356 -37.42 17.00 25.68
N PHE A 357 -36.22 16.46 25.93
CA PHE A 357 -34.99 16.91 25.27
C PHE A 357 -35.16 16.84 23.75
N ASN A 358 -34.92 17.97 23.07
CA ASN A 358 -34.90 18.03 21.62
C ASN A 358 -33.45 18.03 21.12
N PRO A 359 -32.97 16.94 20.52
CA PRO A 359 -31.59 16.84 20.05
C PRO A 359 -31.25 17.83 18.93
N ASN A 360 -32.23 18.42 18.26
CA ASN A 360 -32.05 19.41 17.20
C ASN A 360 -31.90 20.83 17.71
N THR A 361 -31.88 21.05 19.03
CA THR A 361 -31.76 22.39 19.62
C THR A 361 -30.47 22.50 20.44
N LYS A 362 -29.65 23.52 20.15
CA LYS A 362 -28.45 23.80 20.93
C LYS A 362 -28.77 24.05 22.40
N ILE A 363 -28.12 23.32 23.29
CA ILE A 363 -28.24 23.48 24.73
C ILE A 363 -27.65 24.86 25.11
N LYS A 364 -28.50 25.70 25.71
CA LYS A 364 -28.07 27.03 26.18
C LYS A 364 -27.19 26.90 27.42
N LYS A 365 -26.24 27.83 27.57
CA LYS A 365 -25.38 27.94 28.75
C LYS A 365 -26.24 28.32 29.95
N THR A 366 -26.13 27.56 31.03
CA THR A 366 -26.77 27.86 32.33
C THR A 366 -25.68 27.95 33.39
N ASP A 367 -25.97 28.56 34.52
CA ASP A 367 -25.06 28.62 35.66
C ASP A 367 -25.03 27.33 36.47
N GLU A 368 -25.97 26.43 36.23
CA GLU A 368 -26.05 25.13 36.86
C GLU A 368 -25.27 24.05 36.08
N PRO A 369 -24.66 23.08 36.78
CA PRO A 369 -24.00 21.95 36.11
C PRO A 369 -24.97 21.13 35.26
N LEU A 370 -24.53 20.78 34.05
CA LEU A 370 -25.25 19.89 33.16
C LEU A 370 -24.94 18.43 33.51
N THR A 371 -25.99 17.65 33.80
CA THR A 371 -25.89 16.20 34.04
C THR A 371 -26.28 15.44 32.79
N PHE A 372 -25.58 14.34 32.50
CA PHE A 372 -25.86 13.48 31.37
C PHE A 372 -26.14 12.05 31.82
N LYS A 373 -27.17 11.45 31.27
CA LYS A 373 -27.40 10.03 31.37
C LYS A 373 -26.74 9.30 30.21
N THR A 374 -26.04 8.20 30.52
CA THR A 374 -25.43 7.35 29.50
C THR A 374 -26.39 6.26 29.05
N ILE A 375 -26.49 6.05 27.76
CA ILE A 375 -27.21 4.91 27.16
C ILE A 375 -26.17 4.11 26.37
N LYS A 376 -26.16 2.79 26.56
CA LYS A 376 -25.24 1.90 25.83
C LYS A 376 -25.59 1.87 24.34
N ASN A 377 -24.60 2.01 23.52
CA ASN A 377 -24.67 1.76 22.09
C ASN A 377 -24.62 0.24 21.80
N PRO A 378 -25.05 -0.22 20.61
CA PRO A 378 -24.99 -1.62 20.24
C PRO A 378 -23.54 -2.12 20.16
N ASP A 379 -23.29 -3.30 20.71
CA ASP A 379 -21.99 -4.00 20.58
C ASP A 379 -21.95 -4.74 19.23
N ILE A 380 -21.56 -4.02 18.20
CA ILE A 380 -21.63 -4.46 16.79
C ILE A 380 -20.97 -5.83 16.59
N ILE A 381 -19.76 -6.02 17.15
CA ILE A 381 -19.01 -7.26 16.94
C ILE A 381 -19.67 -8.46 17.64
N SER A 382 -20.25 -8.24 18.81
CA SER A 382 -20.98 -9.29 19.55
C SER A 382 -22.27 -9.67 18.83
N GLU A 383 -22.99 -8.69 18.27
CA GLU A 383 -24.23 -8.91 17.51
C GLU A 383 -23.93 -9.68 16.20
N ILE A 384 -22.83 -9.36 15.51
CA ILE A 384 -22.37 -10.12 14.33
C ILE A 384 -22.04 -11.56 14.70
N ALA A 385 -21.32 -11.76 15.80
CA ALA A 385 -20.89 -13.09 16.26
C ALA A 385 -22.07 -14.01 16.66
N ASN A 386 -23.18 -13.40 17.11
CA ASN A 386 -24.39 -14.11 17.51
C ASN A 386 -25.48 -14.13 16.42
N SER A 387 -25.21 -13.55 15.25
CA SER A 387 -26.21 -13.50 14.18
C SER A 387 -26.43 -14.86 13.52
N LYS A 388 -27.64 -15.08 12.97
CA LYS A 388 -27.97 -16.27 12.17
C LYS A 388 -27.08 -16.40 10.92
N SER A 389 -26.56 -15.29 10.43
CA SER A 389 -25.66 -15.20 9.28
C SER A 389 -24.22 -14.93 9.72
N LYS A 390 -23.77 -15.64 10.78
CA LYS A 390 -22.42 -15.48 11.32
C LYS A 390 -21.35 -15.67 10.22
N PRO A 391 -20.40 -14.73 10.07
CA PRO A 391 -19.27 -14.87 9.14
C PRO A 391 -18.38 -16.07 9.47
N LYS A 392 -17.66 -16.58 8.46
CA LYS A 392 -16.66 -17.64 8.65
C LYS A 392 -15.47 -17.19 9.50
N LEU A 393 -15.17 -15.89 9.47
CA LEU A 393 -14.08 -15.27 10.20
C LEU A 393 -14.47 -13.88 10.69
N ILE A 394 -14.35 -13.65 12.00
CA ILE A 394 -14.60 -12.36 12.64
C ILE A 394 -13.31 -11.88 13.30
N ILE A 395 -12.85 -10.70 12.90
CA ILE A 395 -11.64 -10.06 13.42
C ILE A 395 -12.03 -8.78 14.14
N GLY A 396 -11.65 -8.69 15.42
CA GLY A 396 -11.82 -7.49 16.22
C GLY A 396 -10.52 -6.70 16.37
N PHE A 397 -10.65 -5.42 16.66
CA PHE A 397 -9.56 -4.57 17.12
C PHE A 397 -9.83 -4.11 18.55
N SER A 398 -8.78 -4.02 19.35
CA SER A 398 -8.85 -3.42 20.69
C SER A 398 -7.72 -2.43 20.90
N ALA A 399 -8.03 -1.37 21.63
CA ALA A 399 -7.07 -0.36 22.09
C ALA A 399 -7.02 -0.43 23.62
N GLU A 400 -5.89 -0.77 24.17
CA GLU A 400 -5.70 -1.00 25.61
C GLU A 400 -4.59 -0.08 26.16
N THR A 401 -4.78 0.39 27.37
CA THR A 401 -3.78 1.22 28.06
C THR A 401 -2.90 0.42 29.03
N GLU A 402 -3.36 -0.76 29.45
CA GLU A 402 -2.69 -1.66 30.35
C GLU A 402 -3.15 -3.11 30.11
N ASN A 403 -2.36 -4.07 30.50
CA ASN A 403 -2.67 -5.52 30.39
C ASN A 403 -3.17 -5.94 28.99
N VAL A 404 -2.55 -5.35 27.94
CA VAL A 404 -3.02 -5.41 26.55
C VAL A 404 -3.39 -6.82 26.08
N VAL A 405 -2.52 -7.80 26.35
CA VAL A 405 -2.71 -9.19 25.91
C VAL A 405 -3.83 -9.88 26.71
N GLU A 406 -3.90 -9.65 28.01
CA GLU A 406 -4.89 -10.27 28.88
C GLU A 406 -6.30 -9.74 28.57
N ASN A 407 -6.45 -8.40 28.54
CA ASN A 407 -7.71 -7.75 28.20
C ASN A 407 -8.21 -8.15 26.81
N ALA A 408 -7.29 -8.28 25.84
CA ALA A 408 -7.64 -8.72 24.50
C ALA A 408 -8.10 -10.19 24.46
N ARG A 409 -7.45 -11.08 25.23
CA ARG A 409 -7.88 -12.49 25.35
C ARG A 409 -9.28 -12.62 25.96
N ASP A 410 -9.59 -11.81 26.95
CA ASP A 410 -10.91 -11.83 27.57
C ASP A 410 -11.98 -11.29 26.59
N LYS A 411 -11.68 -10.23 25.85
CA LYS A 411 -12.55 -9.74 24.77
C LYS A 411 -12.76 -10.78 23.67
N LEU A 412 -11.73 -11.50 23.27
CA LEU A 412 -11.83 -12.57 22.27
C LEU A 412 -12.82 -13.66 22.70
N LYS A 413 -12.78 -14.06 23.99
CA LYS A 413 -13.67 -15.07 24.54
C LYS A 413 -15.10 -14.55 24.71
N THR A 414 -15.25 -13.40 25.37
CA THR A 414 -16.57 -12.85 25.72
C THR A 414 -17.37 -12.44 24.50
N LYS A 415 -16.72 -11.96 23.43
CA LYS A 415 -17.36 -11.57 22.19
C LYS A 415 -17.48 -12.70 21.15
N ASN A 416 -16.98 -13.91 21.47
CA ASN A 416 -17.04 -15.10 20.62
C ASN A 416 -16.55 -14.87 19.18
N ILE A 417 -15.37 -14.20 19.06
CA ILE A 417 -14.71 -13.89 17.80
C ILE A 417 -13.49 -14.79 17.57
N ASP A 418 -12.96 -14.77 16.35
CA ASP A 418 -11.90 -15.72 15.95
C ASP A 418 -10.51 -15.15 16.13
N LEU A 419 -10.34 -13.85 15.94
CA LEU A 419 -9.06 -13.15 16.01
C LEU A 419 -9.24 -11.76 16.59
N ILE A 420 -8.32 -11.30 17.43
CA ILE A 420 -8.26 -9.92 17.92
C ILE A 420 -6.88 -9.31 17.69
N ILE A 421 -6.87 -8.08 17.20
CA ILE A 421 -5.67 -7.28 16.98
C ILE A 421 -5.64 -6.20 18.06
N ALA A 422 -4.74 -6.33 19.01
CA ALA A 422 -4.66 -5.42 20.15
C ALA A 422 -3.52 -4.41 19.98
N ASN A 423 -3.83 -3.14 20.25
CA ASN A 423 -2.89 -2.02 20.21
C ASN A 423 -2.65 -1.50 21.64
N ASP A 424 -1.39 -1.21 21.96
CA ASP A 424 -1.04 -0.44 23.15
C ASP A 424 -1.17 1.06 22.86
N VAL A 425 -2.12 1.72 23.54
CA VAL A 425 -2.38 3.16 23.40
C VAL A 425 -1.98 3.99 24.61
N SER A 426 -1.25 3.40 25.60
CA SER A 426 -0.91 4.01 26.88
C SER A 426 -0.16 5.35 26.77
N ASN A 427 0.59 5.58 25.70
CA ASN A 427 1.44 6.75 25.54
C ASN A 427 0.93 7.79 24.52
N ASN A 428 -0.34 7.78 24.13
CA ASN A 428 -0.91 8.62 23.06
C ASN A 428 -0.15 8.53 21.70
N ARG A 429 0.72 7.55 21.53
CA ARG A 429 1.65 7.44 20.40
C ARG A 429 1.05 6.81 19.15
N VAL A 430 -0.12 6.23 19.23
CA VAL A 430 -0.73 5.41 18.15
C VAL A 430 -1.78 6.18 17.33
N PHE A 431 -2.53 7.09 17.99
CA PHE A 431 -3.59 7.83 17.32
C PHE A 431 -3.03 8.82 16.28
N GLY A 432 -3.50 8.73 15.04
CA GLY A 432 -3.08 9.62 13.94
C GLY A 432 -1.73 9.30 13.29
N LYS A 433 -0.87 8.48 13.90
CA LYS A 433 0.43 8.08 13.34
C LYS A 433 0.28 7.06 12.21
N ASP A 434 1.34 6.95 11.39
CA ASP A 434 1.40 6.01 10.27
C ASP A 434 1.98 4.65 10.66
N SER A 435 2.56 4.51 11.88
CA SER A 435 3.07 3.24 12.42
C SER A 435 2.21 2.71 13.56
N ASN A 436 2.32 1.40 13.81
CA ASN A 436 1.62 0.70 14.87
C ASN A 436 2.41 -0.53 15.33
N LYS A 437 2.40 -0.82 16.64
CA LYS A 437 2.81 -2.08 17.26
C LYS A 437 1.55 -2.82 17.69
N VAL A 438 1.39 -4.08 17.26
CA VAL A 438 0.18 -4.84 17.52
C VAL A 438 0.47 -6.23 18.06
N TYR A 439 -0.46 -6.73 18.85
CA TYR A 439 -0.53 -8.13 19.28
C TYR A 439 -1.67 -8.81 18.53
N VAL A 440 -1.36 -9.91 17.87
CA VAL A 440 -2.33 -10.73 17.12
C VAL A 440 -2.65 -11.96 17.95
N ILE A 441 -3.88 -12.08 18.38
CA ILE A 441 -4.30 -13.07 19.37
C ILE A 441 -5.46 -13.88 18.81
N ASP A 442 -5.29 -15.18 18.76
CA ASP A 442 -6.34 -16.15 18.48
C ASP A 442 -6.58 -17.06 19.72
N LYS A 443 -7.40 -18.10 19.55
CA LYS A 443 -7.72 -19.05 20.65
C LYS A 443 -6.52 -19.85 21.13
N LYS A 444 -5.45 -19.96 20.32
CA LYS A 444 -4.30 -20.83 20.60
C LYS A 444 -3.03 -20.03 20.89
N GLU A 445 -2.78 -18.98 20.15
CA GLU A 445 -1.51 -18.28 20.09
C GLU A 445 -1.66 -16.77 20.33
N CYS A 446 -0.57 -16.15 20.72
CA CYS A 446 -0.40 -14.70 20.80
C CYS A 446 0.92 -14.36 20.11
N GLU A 447 0.86 -13.60 19.04
CA GLU A 447 2.01 -13.15 18.29
C GLU A 447 2.19 -11.65 18.45
N GLU A 448 3.39 -11.21 18.81
CA GLU A 448 3.74 -9.79 18.85
C GLU A 448 4.35 -9.37 17.52
N TRP A 449 3.76 -8.36 16.88
CA TRP A 449 4.34 -7.74 15.71
C TRP A 449 5.04 -6.44 16.09
N PRO A 450 6.34 -6.30 15.76
CA PRO A 450 7.09 -5.09 16.07
C PRO A 450 6.47 -3.86 15.39
N GLU A 451 6.85 -2.68 15.86
CA GLU A 451 6.37 -1.43 15.28
C GLU A 451 6.65 -1.38 13.77
N GLN A 452 5.61 -1.18 12.99
CA GLN A 452 5.65 -1.12 11.54
C GLN A 452 4.56 -0.19 10.99
N ASN A 453 4.68 0.24 9.75
CA ASN A 453 3.65 1.10 9.15
C ASN A 453 2.31 0.36 9.00
N LYS A 454 1.22 1.11 9.02
CA LYS A 454 -0.16 0.57 8.97
C LYS A 454 -0.46 -0.25 7.70
N LYS A 455 0.23 0.05 6.58
CA LYS A 455 0.13 -0.75 5.35
C LYS A 455 0.75 -2.14 5.52
N SER A 456 1.91 -2.22 6.20
CA SER A 456 2.55 -3.51 6.51
C SER A 456 1.73 -4.35 7.48
N VAL A 457 1.08 -3.71 8.47
CA VAL A 457 0.13 -4.40 9.36
C VAL A 457 -1.06 -4.94 8.55
N ALA A 458 -1.63 -4.12 7.65
CA ALA A 458 -2.74 -4.54 6.78
C ALA A 458 -2.36 -5.72 5.87
N PHE A 459 -1.15 -5.69 5.30
CA PHE A 459 -0.63 -6.78 4.48
C PHE A 459 -0.55 -8.11 5.25
N LYS A 460 0.02 -8.09 6.46
CA LYS A 460 0.13 -9.29 7.31
C LYS A 460 -1.23 -9.80 7.79
N ILE A 461 -2.18 -8.90 8.09
CA ILE A 461 -3.56 -9.29 8.43
C ILE A 461 -4.22 -9.98 7.25
N ALA A 462 -4.04 -9.45 6.04
CA ALA A 462 -4.57 -10.07 4.84
C ALA A 462 -3.93 -11.44 4.55
N ASP A 463 -2.62 -11.63 4.82
CA ASP A 463 -1.97 -12.95 4.77
C ASP A 463 -2.64 -13.91 5.76
N ARG A 464 -2.83 -13.50 7.02
CA ARG A 464 -3.47 -14.34 8.05
C ARG A 464 -4.91 -14.72 7.66
N ILE A 465 -5.67 -13.80 7.06
CA ILE A 465 -7.02 -14.09 6.53
C ILE A 465 -6.96 -15.16 5.43
N CYS A 466 -6.03 -15.03 4.48
CA CYS A 466 -5.83 -16.01 3.42
C CYS A 466 -5.49 -17.40 3.99
N ASP A 467 -4.58 -17.47 4.94
CA ASP A 467 -4.16 -18.72 5.57
C ASP A 467 -5.33 -19.41 6.28
N ILE A 468 -6.11 -18.67 7.06
CA ILE A 468 -7.27 -19.19 7.79
C ILE A 468 -8.36 -19.71 6.83
N LEU A 469 -8.62 -18.98 5.74
CA LEU A 469 -9.64 -19.38 4.77
C LEU A 469 -9.19 -20.53 3.86
N SER A 470 -7.88 -20.65 3.61
CA SER A 470 -7.31 -21.76 2.80
C SER A 470 -7.21 -23.08 3.57
N CYS A 471 -7.23 -23.03 4.91
CA CYS A 471 -7.22 -24.21 5.79
C CYS A 471 -8.63 -24.77 6.09
N LYS A 472 -9.69 -24.13 5.60
CA LYS A 472 -11.09 -24.54 5.71
C LYS A 472 -11.63 -24.97 4.34
#